data_6624421a3a3903db77aee7c5c1302e63
#
_entry.id   6624421a3a3903db77aee7c5c1302e63
#
_cell.length_a   1.000
_cell.length_b   1.000
_cell.length_c   1.000
_cell.angle_alpha   90.00
_cell.angle_beta   90.00
_cell.angle_gamma   90.00
#
_symmetry.space_group_name_H-M   'P 1'
#
loop_
_entity.id
_entity.type
_entity.pdbx_description
1 polymer ?
#
loop_
_entity_poly.entity_id
_entity_poly.type
_entity_poly.pdbx_seq_one_letter_code
_entity_poly.pdbx_strand_id
1 'polypeptide(L)'
;MKDLSDWRYEGVIYKKTDDPSCNGKGSMYAPDVCLAPDGRYYLYYAFNPGITRKSWAIRCAVSDGPAGPFKYHGEVDLYPYSKEYLPFDPAVYVEDGRVWLYYGSGMFFPVLGVSKSNVKGGAVIELDLKDMLTVISGPVQTMPANGQLGGHSFFEASSMRKIDGRYY
;
A
#
# COMPACT_ATOMS: atom_id res chain seq x y z
N MET A 1 -6.33 -15.85 -18.50
CA MET A 1 -5.08 -16.63 -18.30
C MET A 1 -5.47 -18.09 -18.21
N LYS A 2 -4.98 -18.94 -19.12
CA LYS A 2 -5.31 -20.38 -19.12
C LYS A 2 -4.33 -21.18 -18.26
N ASP A 3 -3.11 -20.69 -18.12
CA ASP A 3 -2.07 -21.22 -17.25
C ASP A 3 -1.05 -20.09 -16.92
N LEU A 4 -0.05 -20.41 -16.09
CA LEU A 4 0.97 -19.45 -15.67
C LEU A 4 2.06 -19.20 -16.72
N SER A 5 1.98 -19.81 -17.89
CA SER A 5 2.93 -19.63 -18.99
C SER A 5 2.40 -18.68 -20.08
N ASP A 6 1.10 -18.37 -20.06
CA ASP A 6 0.45 -17.51 -21.05
C ASP A 6 0.38 -16.05 -20.57
N TRP A 7 1.45 -15.30 -20.83
CA TRP A 7 1.59 -13.91 -20.43
C TRP A 7 1.46 -12.96 -21.60
N ARG A 8 0.65 -11.92 -21.44
CA ARG A 8 0.54 -10.83 -22.41
C ARG A 8 0.96 -9.51 -21.73
N TYR A 9 1.86 -8.79 -22.36
CA TYR A 9 2.22 -7.45 -21.93
C TYR A 9 1.17 -6.44 -22.38
N GLU A 10 0.53 -5.76 -21.41
CA GLU A 10 -0.54 -4.77 -21.67
C GLU A 10 -0.01 -3.32 -21.75
N GLY A 11 1.29 -3.12 -21.59
CA GLY A 11 1.89 -1.79 -21.61
C GLY A 11 2.03 -1.17 -20.21
N VAL A 12 2.30 0.12 -20.21
CA VAL A 12 2.40 0.90 -18.96
C VAL A 12 1.01 1.38 -18.57
N ILE A 13 0.48 0.89 -17.47
CA ILE A 13 -0.87 1.17 -16.99
C ILE A 13 -0.98 2.48 -16.18
N TYR A 14 0.12 2.93 -15.54
CA TYR A 14 0.21 4.16 -14.77
C TYR A 14 1.67 4.62 -14.65
N LYS A 15 1.92 5.92 -14.73
CA LYS A 15 3.26 6.50 -14.60
C LYS A 15 3.30 7.47 -13.43
N LYS A 16 4.47 7.65 -12.82
CA LYS A 16 4.65 8.64 -11.75
C LYS A 16 4.26 10.06 -12.18
N THR A 17 4.39 10.38 -13.47
CA THR A 17 4.00 11.68 -14.03
C THR A 17 2.50 11.88 -14.13
N ASP A 18 1.70 10.81 -13.98
CA ASP A 18 0.25 10.87 -13.95
C ASP A 18 -0.28 11.21 -12.55
N ASP A 19 0.61 11.17 -11.54
CA ASP A 19 0.35 11.66 -10.19
C ASP A 19 0.50 13.19 -10.14
N PRO A 20 -0.54 13.95 -9.77
CA PRO A 20 -0.52 15.43 -9.83
C PRO A 20 0.49 16.07 -8.87
N SER A 21 0.94 15.34 -7.85
CA SER A 21 1.97 15.83 -6.94
C SER A 21 3.40 15.58 -7.45
N CYS A 22 3.53 14.84 -8.55
CA CYS A 22 4.82 14.57 -9.16
C CYS A 22 5.32 15.82 -9.90
N ASN A 23 6.35 16.44 -9.35
CA ASN A 23 7.04 17.58 -9.96
C ASN A 23 8.29 17.15 -10.75
N GLY A 24 8.26 15.96 -11.35
CA GLY A 24 9.40 15.34 -12.05
C GLY A 24 10.39 14.63 -11.12
N LYS A 25 10.25 14.75 -9.81
CA LYS A 25 11.06 14.10 -8.78
C LYS A 25 10.26 12.97 -8.11
N GLY A 26 10.91 12.29 -7.19
CA GLY A 26 10.28 11.23 -6.42
C GLY A 26 10.26 9.88 -7.13
N SER A 27 9.75 8.90 -6.42
CA SER A 27 9.72 7.49 -6.85
C SER A 27 8.42 6.84 -6.40
N MET A 28 7.96 5.90 -7.21
CA MET A 28 6.83 5.01 -6.91
C MET A 28 7.36 3.62 -6.57
N TYR A 29 6.73 2.97 -5.58
CA TYR A 29 7.17 1.68 -5.07
C TYR A 29 5.98 0.75 -4.85
N ALA A 30 6.25 -0.55 -4.93
CA ALA A 30 5.40 -1.65 -4.46
C ALA A 30 3.91 -1.47 -4.76
N PRO A 31 3.50 -1.44 -6.03
CA PRO A 31 2.09 -1.34 -6.37
C PRO A 31 1.34 -2.63 -6.04
N ASP A 32 0.13 -2.50 -5.53
CA ASP A 32 -0.84 -3.59 -5.44
C ASP A 32 -2.20 -3.12 -5.94
N VAL A 33 -2.99 -4.04 -6.50
CA VAL A 33 -4.27 -3.73 -7.14
C VAL A 33 -5.38 -4.64 -6.64
N CYS A 34 -6.57 -4.08 -6.43
CA CYS A 34 -7.78 -4.84 -6.17
C CYS A 34 -8.90 -4.48 -7.14
N LEU A 35 -9.81 -5.43 -7.33
CA LEU A 35 -11.12 -5.19 -7.90
C LEU A 35 -12.09 -4.90 -6.75
N ALA A 36 -12.69 -3.72 -6.74
CA ALA A 36 -13.67 -3.34 -5.75
C ALA A 36 -15.10 -3.75 -6.15
N PRO A 37 -16.06 -3.79 -5.20
CA PRO A 37 -17.46 -4.17 -5.48
C PRO A 37 -18.19 -3.25 -6.46
N ASP A 38 -17.70 -2.03 -6.67
CA ASP A 38 -18.21 -1.09 -7.69
C ASP A 38 -17.79 -1.45 -9.12
N GLY A 39 -17.02 -2.54 -9.30
CA GLY A 39 -16.54 -3.04 -10.58
C GLY A 39 -15.28 -2.35 -11.09
N ARG A 40 -14.71 -1.42 -10.33
CA ARG A 40 -13.49 -0.71 -10.71
C ARG A 40 -12.24 -1.31 -10.06
N TYR A 41 -11.10 -1.05 -10.68
CA TYR A 41 -9.77 -1.46 -10.21
C TYR A 41 -9.10 -0.29 -9.51
N TYR A 42 -8.61 -0.53 -8.27
CA TYR A 42 -7.90 0.44 -7.46
C TYR A 42 -6.46 0.00 -7.26
N LEU A 43 -5.53 0.82 -7.76
CA LEU A 43 -4.08 0.60 -7.71
C LEU A 43 -3.49 1.46 -6.59
N TYR A 44 -3.04 0.82 -5.52
CA TYR A 44 -2.33 1.48 -4.43
C TYR A 44 -0.83 1.41 -4.67
N TYR A 45 -0.12 2.47 -4.32
CA TYR A 45 1.33 2.55 -4.45
C TYR A 45 1.92 3.46 -3.38
N ALA A 46 3.12 3.13 -2.91
CA ALA A 46 3.88 4.03 -2.07
C ALA A 46 4.56 5.10 -2.95
N PHE A 47 4.44 6.35 -2.56
CA PHE A 47 5.03 7.47 -3.27
C PHE A 47 5.87 8.32 -2.34
N ASN A 48 7.06 8.69 -2.80
CA ASN A 48 7.93 9.62 -2.11
C ASN A 48 8.38 10.73 -3.05
N PRO A 49 7.83 11.95 -2.96
CA PRO A 49 8.27 13.09 -3.77
C PRO A 49 9.60 13.70 -3.30
N GLY A 50 10.15 13.27 -2.16
CA GLY A 50 11.38 13.78 -1.58
C GLY A 50 11.98 12.91 -0.49
N ILE A 51 13.02 13.38 0.21
CA ILE A 51 13.81 12.58 1.15
C ILE A 51 13.28 12.67 2.61
N THR A 52 12.17 13.33 2.86
CA THR A 52 11.64 13.48 4.22
C THR A 52 10.54 12.46 4.52
N ARG A 53 10.45 12.02 5.78
CA ARG A 53 9.36 11.11 6.23
C ARG A 53 7.97 11.65 5.94
N LYS A 54 7.77 12.96 6.04
CA LYS A 54 6.50 13.63 5.76
C LYS A 54 6.06 13.55 4.30
N SER A 55 6.97 13.16 3.42
CA SER A 55 6.71 13.01 2.00
C SER A 55 6.31 11.58 1.59
N TRP A 56 6.44 10.60 2.46
CA TRP A 56 5.95 9.26 2.19
C TRP A 56 4.43 9.20 2.32
N ALA A 57 3.78 8.67 1.31
CA ALA A 57 2.33 8.50 1.27
C ALA A 57 1.97 7.22 0.54
N ILE A 58 0.84 6.63 0.88
CA ILE A 58 0.17 5.63 0.05
C ILE A 58 -0.89 6.35 -0.75
N ARG A 59 -0.82 6.19 -2.06
CA ARG A 59 -1.74 6.80 -3.02
C ARG A 59 -2.48 5.78 -3.80
N CYS A 60 -3.57 6.21 -4.40
CA CYS A 60 -4.46 5.38 -5.15
C CYS A 60 -4.71 5.98 -6.53
N ALA A 61 -4.71 5.12 -7.54
CA ALA A 61 -5.22 5.41 -8.86
C ALA A 61 -6.36 4.42 -9.19
N VAL A 62 -7.29 4.81 -10.04
CA VAL A 62 -8.49 4.04 -10.37
C VAL A 62 -8.64 3.85 -11.87
N SER A 63 -9.18 2.70 -12.28
CA SER A 63 -9.50 2.39 -13.68
C SER A 63 -10.75 1.52 -13.77
N ASP A 64 -11.45 1.61 -14.91
CA ASP A 64 -12.59 0.72 -15.23
C ASP A 64 -12.13 -0.66 -15.74
N GLY A 65 -10.84 -0.84 -16.01
CA GLY A 65 -10.29 -2.12 -16.48
C GLY A 65 -8.94 -2.45 -15.87
N PRO A 66 -8.56 -3.75 -15.80
CA PRO A 66 -7.33 -4.20 -15.14
C PRO A 66 -6.05 -3.71 -15.84
N ALA A 67 -6.12 -3.46 -17.15
CA ALA A 67 -5.01 -2.95 -17.96
C ALA A 67 -4.97 -1.41 -18.02
N GLY A 68 -5.78 -0.72 -17.28
CA GLY A 68 -5.86 0.74 -17.28
C GLY A 68 -6.63 1.31 -18.48
N PRO A 69 -6.41 2.60 -18.82
CA PRO A 69 -5.49 3.51 -18.13
C PRO A 69 -5.98 3.85 -16.73
N PHE A 70 -5.07 3.83 -15.78
CA PHE A 70 -5.37 4.31 -14.42
C PHE A 70 -5.27 5.83 -14.36
N LYS A 71 -6.11 6.44 -13.52
CA LYS A 71 -6.11 7.88 -13.24
C LYS A 71 -5.93 8.09 -11.73
N TYR A 72 -5.19 9.12 -11.37
CA TYR A 72 -5.05 9.49 -9.95
C TYR A 72 -6.42 9.62 -9.29
N HIS A 73 -6.58 8.97 -8.16
CA HIS A 73 -7.82 8.96 -7.38
C HIS A 73 -7.68 9.76 -6.09
N GLY A 74 -6.57 9.59 -5.36
CA GLY A 74 -6.33 10.29 -4.11
C GLY A 74 -5.17 9.74 -3.30
N GLU A 75 -5.05 10.24 -2.07
CA GLU A 75 -4.08 9.83 -1.07
C GLU A 75 -4.79 9.31 0.18
N VAL A 76 -4.30 8.21 0.74
CA VAL A 76 -4.79 7.68 2.01
C VAL A 76 -4.14 8.49 3.15
N ASP A 77 -4.93 9.09 4.03
CA ASP A 77 -4.40 9.90 5.14
C ASP A 77 -3.80 9.02 6.25
N LEU A 78 -2.55 8.65 6.07
CA LEU A 78 -1.76 7.90 7.03
C LEU A 78 -0.82 8.79 7.87
N TYR A 79 -0.83 10.10 7.65
CA TYR A 79 0.06 11.03 8.36
C TYR A 79 -0.06 10.93 9.89
N PRO A 80 -1.26 10.79 10.49
CA PRO A 80 -1.39 10.64 11.95
C PRO A 80 -0.61 9.44 12.51
N TYR A 81 -0.45 8.38 11.74
CA TYR A 81 0.16 7.11 12.14
C TYR A 81 1.62 6.95 11.68
N SER A 82 2.11 7.86 10.84
CA SER A 82 3.41 7.75 10.17
C SER A 82 4.63 7.75 11.11
N LYS A 83 4.47 8.14 12.36
CA LYS A 83 5.55 8.05 13.37
C LYS A 83 5.87 6.62 13.78
N GLU A 84 4.90 5.73 13.70
CA GLU A 84 4.99 4.33 14.12
C GLU A 84 4.99 3.37 12.94
N TYR A 85 4.19 3.68 11.92
CA TYR A 85 4.04 2.88 10.71
C TYR A 85 4.37 3.73 9.50
N LEU A 86 5.43 3.37 8.79
CA LEU A 86 5.80 4.07 7.56
C LEU A 86 4.74 3.80 6.48
N PRO A 87 4.20 4.82 5.80
CA PRO A 87 3.32 4.62 4.65
C PRO A 87 4.08 4.02 3.45
N PHE A 88 4.31 2.71 3.49
CA PHE A 88 5.17 1.99 2.55
C PHE A 88 4.62 0.60 2.26
N ASP A 89 4.90 0.09 1.07
CA ASP A 89 4.56 -1.25 0.59
C ASP A 89 3.10 -1.64 0.86
N PRO A 90 2.14 -0.96 0.23
CA PRO A 90 0.73 -1.28 0.39
C PRO A 90 0.38 -2.65 -0.19
N ALA A 91 -0.48 -3.39 0.53
CA ALA A 91 -1.17 -4.55 0.01
C ALA A 91 -2.66 -4.42 0.34
N VAL A 92 -3.49 -4.44 -0.67
CA VAL A 92 -4.93 -4.24 -0.55
C VAL A 92 -5.68 -5.55 -0.65
N TYR A 93 -6.65 -5.73 0.24
CA TYR A 93 -7.51 -6.92 0.25
C TYR A 93 -8.96 -6.52 0.44
N VAL A 94 -9.84 -7.03 -0.44
CA VAL A 94 -11.28 -6.75 -0.41
C VAL A 94 -12.04 -8.04 -0.16
N GLU A 95 -12.85 -8.06 0.87
CA GLU A 95 -13.68 -9.22 1.22
C GLU A 95 -14.93 -8.77 2.01
N ASP A 96 -16.06 -9.40 1.75
CA ASP A 96 -17.33 -9.20 2.48
C ASP A 96 -17.74 -7.73 2.62
N GLY A 97 -17.53 -6.94 1.56
CA GLY A 97 -17.85 -5.51 1.54
C GLY A 97 -16.94 -4.63 2.39
N ARG A 98 -15.76 -5.11 2.75
CA ARG A 98 -14.75 -4.38 3.52
C ARG A 98 -13.45 -4.30 2.74
N VAL A 99 -12.69 -3.23 2.96
CA VAL A 99 -11.39 -2.98 2.32
C VAL A 99 -10.32 -2.87 3.39
N TRP A 100 -9.34 -3.75 3.31
CA TRP A 100 -8.21 -3.79 4.20
C TRP A 100 -6.95 -3.35 3.46
N LEU A 101 -6.23 -2.37 4.02
CA LEU A 101 -4.94 -1.94 3.49
C LEU A 101 -3.84 -2.29 4.50
N TYR A 102 -3.01 -3.25 4.14
CA TYR A 102 -1.80 -3.63 4.85
C TYR A 102 -0.66 -2.75 4.37
N TYR A 103 0.18 -2.27 5.29
CA TYR A 103 1.31 -1.43 4.93
C TYR A 103 2.35 -1.41 6.05
N GLY A 104 3.49 -0.81 5.79
CA GLY A 104 4.49 -0.57 6.81
C GLY A 104 5.89 -0.98 6.38
N SER A 105 6.86 -0.70 7.24
CA SER A 105 8.22 -1.17 7.10
C SER A 105 8.85 -1.33 8.48
N GLY A 106 9.63 -2.38 8.66
CA GLY A 106 10.49 -2.58 9.81
C GLY A 106 11.85 -1.90 9.66
N MET A 107 12.10 -1.32 8.50
CA MET A 107 13.36 -0.64 8.23
C MET A 107 13.48 0.67 9.00
N PHE A 108 14.66 0.88 9.51
CA PHE A 108 15.07 2.11 10.16
C PHE A 108 15.77 3.04 9.17
N PHE A 109 15.19 4.22 8.96
CA PHE A 109 15.79 5.26 8.13
C PHE A 109 16.19 6.47 8.98
N PRO A 110 17.43 6.53 9.51
CA PRO A 110 17.89 7.67 10.32
C PRO A 110 17.77 9.00 9.57
N VAL A 111 18.01 8.96 8.26
CA VAL A 111 17.88 10.12 7.36
C VAL A 111 16.48 10.71 7.33
N LEU A 112 15.48 9.91 7.66
CA LEU A 112 14.07 10.33 7.69
C LEU A 112 13.61 10.75 9.10
N GLY A 113 14.50 10.83 10.07
CA GLY A 113 14.17 11.18 11.44
C GLY A 113 13.39 10.10 12.18
N VAL A 114 13.43 8.86 11.68
CA VAL A 114 12.80 7.69 12.33
C VAL A 114 13.81 7.06 13.26
N SER A 115 13.54 7.06 14.55
CA SER A 115 14.36 6.29 15.49
C SER A 115 13.93 4.81 15.44
N LYS A 116 14.90 3.91 15.63
CA LYS A 116 14.66 2.46 15.69
C LYS A 116 13.59 2.07 16.73
N SER A 117 13.48 2.84 17.81
CA SER A 117 12.51 2.62 18.88
C SER A 117 11.06 2.95 18.51
N ASN A 118 10.84 3.73 17.46
CA ASN A 118 9.50 4.19 17.07
C ASN A 118 8.88 3.39 15.93
N VAL A 119 9.66 2.54 15.25
CA VAL A 119 9.15 1.74 14.14
C VAL A 119 8.49 0.49 14.69
N LYS A 120 7.20 0.33 14.44
CA LYS A 120 6.41 -0.82 14.91
C LYS A 120 6.33 -1.96 13.90
N GLY A 121 6.62 -1.72 12.63
CA GLY A 121 6.61 -2.74 11.58
C GLY A 121 5.41 -2.64 10.66
N GLY A 122 4.73 -3.76 10.43
CA GLY A 122 3.53 -3.83 9.60
C GLY A 122 2.26 -3.47 10.35
N ALA A 123 1.33 -2.86 9.64
CA ALA A 123 0.01 -2.48 10.13
C ALA A 123 -1.08 -2.80 9.12
N VAL A 124 -2.31 -2.87 9.59
CA VAL A 124 -3.51 -2.92 8.77
C VAL A 124 -4.49 -1.83 9.20
N ILE A 125 -5.12 -1.21 8.24
CA ILE A 125 -6.25 -0.29 8.39
C ILE A 125 -7.44 -0.78 7.58
N GLU A 126 -8.63 -0.32 7.95
CA GLU A 126 -9.82 -0.46 7.14
C GLU A 126 -10.13 0.85 6.44
N LEU A 127 -10.42 0.79 5.15
CA LEU A 127 -10.82 1.94 4.34
C LEU A 127 -12.34 1.95 4.13
N ASP A 128 -12.91 3.15 3.97
CA ASP A 128 -14.30 3.29 3.53
C ASP A 128 -14.44 2.82 2.08
N LEU A 129 -15.32 1.85 1.88
CA LEU A 129 -15.60 1.27 0.56
C LEU A 129 -16.16 2.31 -0.44
N LYS A 130 -16.73 3.41 0.04
CA LYS A 130 -17.33 4.44 -0.82
C LYS A 130 -16.30 5.23 -1.61
N ASP A 131 -15.15 5.50 -1.01
CA ASP A 131 -14.10 6.30 -1.63
C ASP A 131 -12.77 5.56 -1.76
N MET A 132 -12.61 4.42 -1.09
CA MET A 132 -11.38 3.61 -1.12
C MET A 132 -10.15 4.35 -0.57
N LEU A 133 -10.33 5.43 0.20
CA LEU A 133 -9.27 6.32 0.69
C LEU A 133 -9.40 6.64 2.18
N THR A 134 -10.63 6.86 2.67
CA THR A 134 -10.85 7.28 4.05
C THR A 134 -10.57 6.13 5.03
N VAL A 135 -9.70 6.38 5.99
CA VAL A 135 -9.42 5.41 7.08
C VAL A 135 -10.58 5.43 8.06
N ILE A 136 -11.29 4.32 8.22
CA ILE A 136 -12.42 4.18 9.15
C ILE A 136 -12.07 3.37 10.39
N SER A 137 -10.98 2.58 10.37
CA SER A 137 -10.52 1.78 11.50
C SER A 137 -9.02 1.48 11.42
N GLY A 138 -8.37 1.35 12.56
CA GLY A 138 -6.96 1.03 12.69
C GLY A 138 -6.09 2.26 13.03
N PRO A 139 -4.76 2.17 12.92
CA PRO A 139 -4.00 0.98 12.52
C PRO A 139 -3.91 -0.09 13.62
N VAL A 140 -3.97 -1.33 13.20
CA VAL A 140 -3.67 -2.49 14.04
C VAL A 140 -2.34 -3.06 13.61
N GLN A 141 -1.42 -3.27 14.56
CA GLN A 141 -0.13 -3.89 14.27
C GLN A 141 -0.33 -5.34 13.81
N THR A 142 0.25 -5.69 12.66
CA THR A 142 0.21 -7.06 12.13
C THR A 142 1.50 -7.81 12.43
N MET A 143 2.63 -7.22 12.04
CA MET A 143 3.95 -7.85 12.14
C MET A 143 4.93 -6.89 12.82
N PRO A 144 5.52 -7.27 13.97
CA PRO A 144 6.43 -6.40 14.70
C PRO A 144 7.80 -6.27 14.02
N ALA A 145 8.38 -5.07 14.10
CA ALA A 145 9.71 -4.77 13.58
C ALA A 145 10.87 -5.23 14.47
N ASN A 146 10.62 -5.69 15.70
CA ASN A 146 11.63 -5.81 16.76
C ASN A 146 11.91 -7.25 17.21
N GLY A 147 11.64 -8.24 16.35
CA GLY A 147 11.97 -9.63 16.64
C GLY A 147 11.06 -10.33 17.66
N GLN A 148 9.90 -9.77 17.98
CA GLN A 148 8.93 -10.37 18.92
C GLN A 148 8.32 -11.68 18.43
N LEU A 149 8.49 -12.02 17.14
CA LEU A 149 8.05 -13.29 16.55
C LEU A 149 9.19 -14.30 16.55
N GLY A 150 9.55 -14.84 17.71
CA GLY A 150 10.58 -15.87 17.82
C GLY A 150 11.96 -15.46 17.27
N GLY A 151 12.32 -14.19 17.40
CA GLY A 151 13.56 -13.63 16.85
C GLY A 151 13.46 -13.08 15.43
N HIS A 152 12.32 -13.28 14.74
CA HIS A 152 12.08 -12.73 13.42
C HIS A 152 11.50 -11.32 13.51
N SER A 153 11.85 -10.49 12.53
CA SER A 153 11.36 -9.12 12.42
C SER A 153 10.74 -8.90 11.05
N PHE A 154 9.63 -8.18 11.02
CA PHE A 154 9.08 -7.71 9.77
C PHE A 154 10.04 -6.71 9.11
N PHE A 155 10.32 -6.90 7.85
CA PHE A 155 11.14 -5.99 7.06
C PHE A 155 10.25 -5.05 6.25
N GLU A 156 9.54 -5.58 5.25
CA GLU A 156 8.59 -4.85 4.40
C GLU A 156 7.84 -5.82 3.49
N ALA A 157 7.09 -5.30 2.53
CA ALA A 157 6.44 -6.05 1.44
C ALA A 157 5.32 -6.98 1.93
N SER A 158 4.28 -6.39 2.51
CA SER A 158 3.05 -7.12 2.81
C SER A 158 2.43 -7.70 1.54
N SER A 159 1.83 -8.87 1.66
CA SER A 159 0.99 -9.47 0.63
C SER A 159 -0.08 -10.29 1.33
N MET A 160 -1.36 -10.01 1.05
CA MET A 160 -2.47 -10.73 1.65
C MET A 160 -3.18 -11.57 0.58
N ARG A 161 -3.34 -12.86 0.86
CA ARG A 161 -4.06 -13.79 -0.02
C ARG A 161 -4.94 -14.72 0.81
N LYS A 162 -6.05 -15.13 0.24
CA LYS A 162 -6.92 -16.18 0.81
C LYS A 162 -6.93 -17.38 -0.12
N ILE A 163 -6.55 -18.52 0.41
CA ILE A 163 -6.51 -19.80 -0.30
C ILE A 163 -7.22 -20.84 0.56
N ASP A 164 -8.22 -21.51 0.02
CA ASP A 164 -9.02 -22.53 0.73
C ASP A 164 -9.53 -22.07 2.10
N GLY A 165 -10.01 -20.81 2.16
CA GLY A 165 -10.56 -20.20 3.37
C GLY A 165 -9.53 -19.76 4.41
N ARG A 166 -8.23 -19.89 4.15
CA ARG A 166 -7.14 -19.46 5.03
C ARG A 166 -6.44 -18.22 4.47
N TYR A 167 -6.02 -17.34 5.37
CA TYR A 167 -5.28 -16.13 5.04
C TYR A 167 -3.77 -16.38 5.16
N TYR A 168 -3.04 -15.82 4.17
CA TYR A 168 -1.58 -15.92 4.07
C TYR A 168 -0.98 -14.54 3.81
#